data_0797f00b7d193b3987483be130a7128c
#
_entry.id   0797f00b7d193b3987483be130a7128c
#
_cell.length_a   1.000
_cell.length_b   1.000
_cell.length_c   1.000
_cell.angle_alpha   90.00
_cell.angle_beta   90.00
_cell.angle_gamma   90.00
#
_symmetry.space_group_name_H-M   'P 1'
#
loop_
_entity.id
_entity.type
_entity.pdbx_description
1 polymer ?
#
loop_
_entity_poly.entity_id
_entity_poly.type
_entity_poly.pdbx_seq_one_letter_code
_entity_poly.pdbx_strand_id
1 'polypeptide(L)'
;MELRINTKKVKIQELKPNKWNPKLKPEDDLDVQQQYEEVVKSIKTYGLIDPILVRSARNGKELGYYEIINGYHRFLACKELNMPEIIINDLGEIDDLQAKKLTIVTEEIKIPIDQVKLSHLLKEMMASEDLDKLAEGLPYSKELIQSKVELLDFDWDSEEKKESENNSMEEPLDEINANSTSLSLFFDTKEDKILVEGLFELIKKEQNAKSVPEALVLFTKTYGKPRK
;
A
#
# COMPACT_ATOMS: atom_id res chain seq x y z
N MET A 1 -1.53 -25.99 16.97
CA MET A 1 -0.63 -25.47 18.02
C MET A 1 -1.06 -24.03 18.28
N GLU A 2 -1.48 -23.73 19.50
CA GLU A 2 -1.89 -22.38 19.88
C GLU A 2 -0.64 -21.62 20.35
N LEU A 3 -0.34 -20.49 19.68
CA LEU A 3 0.79 -19.65 20.07
C LEU A 3 0.40 -18.82 21.29
N ARG A 4 1.19 -18.88 22.34
CA ARG A 4 1.04 -17.99 23.50
C ARG A 4 1.87 -16.73 23.29
N ILE A 5 1.21 -15.59 23.29
CA ILE A 5 1.86 -14.29 23.13
C ILE A 5 2.04 -13.67 24.50
N ASN A 6 3.26 -13.29 24.82
CA ASN A 6 3.58 -12.56 26.04
C ASN A 6 4.00 -11.13 25.70
N THR A 7 3.10 -10.17 25.97
CA THR A 7 3.39 -8.75 25.74
C THR A 7 4.16 -8.18 26.92
N LYS A 8 5.33 -7.58 26.64
CA LYS A 8 6.20 -7.00 27.65
C LYS A 8 7.02 -5.84 27.10
N LYS A 9 7.57 -5.04 28.01
CA LYS A 9 8.49 -3.95 27.70
C LYS A 9 9.92 -4.41 27.89
N VAL A 10 10.79 -4.15 26.91
CA VAL A 10 12.19 -4.59 26.91
C VAL A 10 13.09 -3.48 26.38
N LYS A 11 14.40 -3.56 26.67
CA LYS A 11 15.39 -2.63 26.11
C LYS A 11 15.55 -2.88 24.61
N ILE A 12 15.59 -1.82 23.82
CA ILE A 12 15.73 -1.93 22.36
C ILE A 12 17.00 -2.68 21.94
N GLN A 13 18.03 -2.61 22.74
CA GLN A 13 19.33 -3.30 22.51
C GLN A 13 19.23 -4.82 22.60
N GLU A 14 18.19 -5.35 23.24
CA GLU A 14 17.94 -6.78 23.37
C GLU A 14 17.30 -7.38 22.10
N LEU A 15 16.87 -6.53 21.15
CA LEU A 15 16.28 -6.99 19.90
C LEU A 15 17.34 -7.13 18.80
N LYS A 16 17.19 -8.19 17.98
CA LYS A 16 18.01 -8.41 16.80
C LYS A 16 17.12 -8.75 15.59
N PRO A 17 17.41 -8.17 14.42
CA PRO A 17 16.77 -8.59 13.19
C PRO A 17 17.07 -10.05 12.88
N ASN A 18 16.12 -10.77 12.29
CA ASN A 18 16.37 -12.09 11.74
C ASN A 18 17.21 -11.99 10.44
N LYS A 19 17.91 -13.09 10.11
CA LYS A 19 18.79 -13.11 8.92
C LYS A 19 18.06 -13.31 7.60
N TRP A 20 16.79 -13.70 7.64
CA TRP A 20 15.96 -14.00 6.47
C TRP A 20 14.86 -12.94 6.23
N ASN A 21 14.97 -11.76 6.82
CA ASN A 21 13.99 -10.70 6.62
C ASN A 21 13.87 -10.35 5.12
N PRO A 22 12.70 -10.53 4.51
CA PRO A 22 12.52 -10.28 3.08
C PRO A 22 12.33 -8.79 2.76
N LYS A 23 12.17 -7.93 3.77
CA LYS A 23 11.90 -6.51 3.56
C LYS A 23 13.12 -5.77 3.04
N LEU A 24 12.89 -4.93 2.05
CA LEU A 24 13.86 -3.94 1.60
C LEU A 24 14.20 -2.99 2.75
N LYS A 25 15.41 -2.48 2.74
CA LYS A 25 15.82 -1.43 3.67
C LYS A 25 15.43 -0.06 3.11
N PRO A 26 15.20 0.94 3.98
CA PRO A 26 14.85 2.29 3.51
C PRO A 26 15.90 2.90 2.56
N GLU A 27 17.18 2.53 2.70
CA GLU A 27 18.27 3.00 1.85
C GLU A 27 18.34 2.35 0.46
N ASP A 28 17.61 1.23 0.25
CA ASP A 28 17.68 0.46 -1.00
C ASP A 28 16.62 0.90 -2.04
N ASP A 29 15.58 1.63 -1.60
CA ASP A 29 14.44 1.97 -2.46
C ASP A 29 13.75 3.26 -1.98
N LEU A 30 13.41 4.17 -2.91
CA LEU A 30 12.82 5.48 -2.58
C LEU A 30 11.40 5.38 -2.01
N ASP A 31 10.59 4.45 -2.52
CA ASP A 31 9.23 4.26 -2.03
C ASP A 31 9.24 3.66 -0.63
N VAL A 32 10.18 2.73 -0.37
CA VAL A 32 10.38 2.16 0.96
C VAL A 32 10.88 3.23 1.93
N GLN A 33 11.74 4.15 1.47
CA GLN A 33 12.18 5.28 2.28
C GLN A 33 11.03 6.19 2.68
N GLN A 34 10.15 6.56 1.75
CA GLN A 34 8.97 7.39 2.05
C GLN A 34 8.03 6.71 3.04
N GLN A 35 7.74 5.42 2.83
CA GLN A 35 6.93 4.64 3.77
C GLN A 35 7.58 4.54 5.16
N TYR A 36 8.90 4.42 5.21
CA TYR A 36 9.64 4.39 6.45
C TYR A 36 9.56 5.73 7.21
N GLU A 37 9.67 6.86 6.51
CA GLU A 37 9.51 8.19 7.09
C GLU A 37 8.12 8.37 7.74
N GLU A 38 7.05 7.83 7.10
CA GLU A 38 5.71 7.81 7.70
C GLU A 38 5.64 6.93 8.97
N VAL A 39 6.36 5.82 9.00
CA VAL A 39 6.47 4.99 10.22
C VAL A 39 7.17 5.77 11.34
N VAL A 40 8.28 6.45 11.03
CA VAL A 40 9.01 7.30 12.00
C VAL A 40 8.12 8.41 12.53
N LYS A 41 7.41 9.12 11.64
CA LYS A 41 6.44 10.18 11.99
C LYS A 41 5.34 9.67 12.91
N SER A 42 4.73 8.53 12.58
CA SER A 42 3.68 7.91 13.38
C SER A 42 4.18 7.54 14.78
N ILE A 43 5.35 6.90 14.88
CA ILE A 43 5.92 6.52 16.18
C ILE A 43 6.32 7.75 17.00
N LYS A 44 6.82 8.81 16.36
CA LYS A 44 7.12 10.07 17.02
C LYS A 44 5.88 10.74 17.61
N THR A 45 4.75 10.67 16.90
CA THR A 45 3.49 11.31 17.30
C THR A 45 2.73 10.52 18.37
N TYR A 46 2.62 9.20 18.19
CA TYR A 46 1.75 8.36 19.00
C TYR A 46 2.49 7.34 19.86
N GLY A 47 3.81 7.21 19.70
CA GLY A 47 4.57 6.11 20.28
C GLY A 47 4.43 4.82 19.47
N LEU A 48 5.06 3.75 19.96
CA LEU A 48 4.94 2.42 19.35
C LEU A 48 3.60 1.78 19.75
N ILE A 49 2.57 1.97 18.92
CA ILE A 49 1.21 1.46 19.17
C ILE A 49 1.14 -0.05 18.92
N ASP A 50 1.73 -0.51 17.80
CA ASP A 50 1.73 -1.92 17.41
C ASP A 50 3.06 -2.58 17.82
N PRO A 51 3.04 -3.49 18.83
CA PRO A 51 4.25 -4.12 19.36
C PRO A 51 5.03 -4.90 18.29
N ILE A 52 6.34 -4.98 18.47
CA ILE A 52 7.22 -5.78 17.60
C ILE A 52 7.05 -7.26 17.94
N LEU A 53 6.77 -8.10 16.93
CA LEU A 53 6.62 -9.53 17.11
C LEU A 53 8.00 -10.20 17.11
N VAL A 54 8.30 -10.96 18.16
CA VAL A 54 9.60 -11.58 18.37
C VAL A 54 9.49 -13.02 18.85
N ARG A 55 10.62 -13.74 18.83
CA ARG A 55 10.82 -14.97 19.58
C ARG A 55 12.02 -14.85 20.53
N SER A 56 11.97 -15.53 21.66
CA SER A 56 13.03 -15.53 22.66
C SER A 56 13.82 -16.84 22.73
N ALA A 57 13.27 -17.94 22.20
CA ALA A 57 13.90 -19.25 22.22
C ALA A 57 13.73 -20.02 20.91
N ARG A 58 14.65 -20.97 20.66
CA ARG A 58 14.68 -21.83 19.47
C ARG A 58 15.27 -23.19 19.81
N ASN A 59 14.57 -24.28 19.41
CA ASN A 59 15.03 -25.66 19.60
C ASN A 59 15.43 -25.96 21.07
N GLY A 60 14.59 -25.57 22.03
CA GLY A 60 14.80 -25.79 23.46
C GLY A 60 15.89 -24.91 24.08
N LYS A 61 16.39 -23.90 23.38
CA LYS A 61 17.45 -22.99 23.87
C LYS A 61 17.00 -21.55 23.81
N GLU A 62 17.19 -20.83 24.91
CA GLU A 62 17.06 -19.37 24.93
C GLU A 62 18.11 -18.73 24.02
N LEU A 63 17.71 -17.69 23.28
CA LEU A 63 18.59 -16.96 22.37
C LEU A 63 19.49 -15.94 23.09
N GLY A 64 19.12 -15.54 24.31
CA GLY A 64 19.76 -14.44 25.03
C GLY A 64 19.47 -13.06 24.41
N TYR A 65 18.55 -13.00 23.45
CA TYR A 65 18.05 -11.80 22.79
C TYR A 65 16.68 -12.10 22.16
N TYR A 66 15.95 -11.06 21.75
CA TYR A 66 14.68 -11.17 21.05
C TYR A 66 14.91 -11.09 19.54
N GLU A 67 14.66 -12.17 18.81
CA GLU A 67 14.77 -12.18 17.35
C GLU A 67 13.47 -11.70 16.71
N ILE A 68 13.56 -10.66 15.89
CA ILE A 68 12.42 -10.01 15.27
C ILE A 68 11.81 -10.92 14.20
N ILE A 69 10.50 -11.19 14.28
CA ILE A 69 9.70 -11.92 13.29
C ILE A 69 8.95 -10.95 12.40
N ASN A 70 8.32 -9.90 13.00
CA ASN A 70 7.66 -8.82 12.28
C ASN A 70 7.88 -7.48 12.99
N GLY A 71 7.89 -6.40 12.21
CA GLY A 71 8.08 -5.04 12.73
C GLY A 71 9.49 -4.50 12.58
N TYR A 72 10.25 -4.97 11.58
CA TYR A 72 11.63 -4.53 11.33
C TYR A 72 11.74 -3.00 11.14
N HIS A 73 10.91 -2.38 10.29
CA HIS A 73 10.93 -0.93 10.10
C HIS A 73 10.52 -0.16 11.36
N ARG A 74 9.56 -0.69 12.14
CA ARG A 74 9.21 -0.12 13.46
C ARG A 74 10.39 -0.18 14.43
N PHE A 75 11.14 -1.28 14.43
CA PHE A 75 12.38 -1.40 15.23
C PHE A 75 13.42 -0.36 14.80
N LEU A 76 13.65 -0.18 13.49
CA LEU A 76 14.58 0.83 12.99
C LEU A 76 14.15 2.23 13.42
N ALA A 77 12.88 2.58 13.26
CA ALA A 77 12.31 3.87 13.65
C ALA A 77 12.47 4.13 15.17
N CYS A 78 12.15 3.14 16.01
CA CYS A 78 12.36 3.26 17.46
C CYS A 78 13.85 3.48 17.81
N LYS A 79 14.75 2.84 17.07
CA LYS A 79 16.21 3.02 17.26
C LYS A 79 16.65 4.41 16.83
N GLU A 80 16.18 4.92 15.70
CA GLU A 80 16.44 6.27 15.20
C GLU A 80 15.93 7.34 16.19
N LEU A 81 14.74 7.13 16.75
CA LEU A 81 14.14 8.00 17.76
C LEU A 81 14.76 7.85 19.15
N ASN A 82 15.82 7.04 19.27
CA ASN A 82 16.54 6.78 20.52
C ASN A 82 15.63 6.31 21.67
N MET A 83 14.61 5.51 21.38
CA MET A 83 13.74 4.94 22.40
C MET A 83 14.51 3.89 23.21
N PRO A 84 14.66 4.04 24.52
CA PRO A 84 15.47 3.12 25.32
C PRO A 84 14.80 1.75 25.51
N GLU A 85 13.46 1.77 25.54
CA GLU A 85 12.61 0.60 25.76
C GLU A 85 11.42 0.63 24.84
N ILE A 86 10.99 -0.55 24.40
CA ILE A 86 9.85 -0.73 23.49
C ILE A 86 8.99 -1.91 23.92
N ILE A 87 7.74 -1.91 23.46
CA ILE A 87 6.80 -3.00 23.70
C ILE A 87 6.99 -4.07 22.63
N ILE A 88 7.05 -5.33 23.05
CA ILE A 88 7.15 -6.50 22.17
C ILE A 88 6.05 -7.51 22.48
N ASN A 89 5.72 -8.30 21.47
CA ASN A 89 4.92 -9.51 21.57
C ASN A 89 5.86 -10.72 21.41
N ASP A 90 6.21 -11.36 22.52
CA ASP A 90 7.11 -12.52 22.52
C ASP A 90 6.31 -13.81 22.35
N LEU A 91 6.62 -14.54 21.28
CA LEU A 91 6.08 -15.86 20.98
C LEU A 91 6.72 -17.00 21.76
N GLY A 92 7.76 -16.68 22.57
CA GLY A 92 8.53 -17.68 23.28
C GLY A 92 9.37 -18.55 22.36
N GLU A 93 9.24 -19.87 22.53
CA GLU A 93 9.96 -20.83 21.71
C GLU A 93 9.20 -21.16 20.43
N ILE A 94 9.81 -20.87 19.29
CA ILE A 94 9.40 -21.32 17.96
C ILE A 94 10.61 -21.70 17.12
N ASP A 95 10.48 -22.75 16.30
CA ASP A 95 11.53 -23.18 15.39
C ASP A 95 11.71 -22.22 14.19
N ASP A 96 12.79 -22.43 13.41
CA ASP A 96 13.10 -21.57 12.28
C ASP A 96 12.07 -21.62 11.15
N LEU A 97 11.46 -22.79 10.93
CA LEU A 97 10.43 -22.94 9.88
C LEU A 97 9.14 -22.21 10.27
N GLN A 98 8.73 -22.33 11.51
CA GLN A 98 7.58 -21.60 12.06
C GLN A 98 7.83 -20.09 12.03
N ALA A 99 9.02 -19.64 12.44
CA ALA A 99 9.41 -18.24 12.41
C ALA A 99 9.33 -17.66 10.99
N LYS A 100 9.88 -18.36 9.99
CA LYS A 100 9.81 -17.96 8.57
C LYS A 100 8.37 -17.92 8.05
N LYS A 101 7.55 -18.93 8.36
CA LYS A 101 6.13 -18.94 7.97
C LYS A 101 5.39 -17.75 8.58
N LEU A 102 5.61 -17.45 9.86
CA LEU A 102 4.99 -16.30 10.51
C LEU A 102 5.43 -14.97 9.90
N THR A 103 6.71 -14.83 9.55
CA THR A 103 7.20 -13.64 8.84
C THR A 103 6.39 -13.42 7.55
N ILE A 104 6.19 -14.44 6.73
CA ILE A 104 5.42 -14.34 5.49
C ILE A 104 3.95 -14.05 5.77
N VAL A 105 3.32 -14.83 6.64
CA VAL A 105 1.88 -14.67 6.94
C VAL A 105 1.54 -13.29 7.47
N THR A 106 2.37 -12.73 8.34
CA THR A 106 2.13 -11.40 8.93
C THR A 106 2.38 -10.24 7.97
N GLU A 107 3.10 -10.48 6.86
CA GLU A 107 3.36 -9.46 5.84
C GLU A 107 2.37 -9.52 4.67
N GLU A 108 1.99 -10.72 4.23
CA GLU A 108 1.17 -10.93 3.03
C GLU A 108 -0.33 -10.81 3.30
N ILE A 109 -0.80 -11.15 4.51
CA ILE A 109 -2.22 -11.11 4.83
C ILE A 109 -2.61 -9.71 5.29
N LYS A 110 -2.87 -8.79 4.34
CA LYS A 110 -3.43 -7.47 4.59
C LYS A 110 -4.74 -7.33 3.82
N ILE A 111 -5.83 -7.12 4.56
CA ILE A 111 -7.14 -6.85 3.95
C ILE A 111 -7.15 -5.39 3.49
N PRO A 112 -7.49 -5.11 2.21
CA PRO A 112 -7.58 -3.74 1.72
C PRO A 112 -8.59 -2.90 2.50
N ILE A 113 -8.30 -1.63 2.67
CA ILE A 113 -9.20 -0.66 3.30
C ILE A 113 -10.27 -0.25 2.29
N ASP A 114 -11.54 -0.23 2.73
CA ASP A 114 -12.65 0.33 1.99
C ASP A 114 -12.45 1.86 1.87
N GLN A 115 -12.18 2.33 0.66
CA GLN A 115 -11.82 3.73 0.43
C GLN A 115 -13.01 4.69 0.72
N VAL A 116 -14.24 4.26 0.49
CA VAL A 116 -15.43 5.08 0.76
C VAL A 116 -15.60 5.28 2.27
N LYS A 117 -15.48 4.21 3.05
CA LYS A 117 -15.54 4.30 4.52
C LYS A 117 -14.38 5.12 5.10
N LEU A 118 -13.18 4.98 4.53
CA LEU A 118 -12.04 5.81 4.92
C LEU A 118 -12.31 7.28 4.64
N SER A 119 -12.85 7.62 3.47
CA SER A 119 -13.18 9.00 3.10
C SER A 119 -14.25 9.60 4.02
N HIS A 120 -15.27 8.84 4.41
CA HIS A 120 -16.25 9.28 5.40
C HIS A 120 -15.59 9.57 6.76
N LEU A 121 -14.72 8.68 7.22
CA LEU A 121 -13.99 8.85 8.48
C LEU A 121 -13.11 10.13 8.44
N LEU A 122 -12.39 10.34 7.34
CA LEU A 122 -11.58 11.56 7.16
C LEU A 122 -12.45 12.82 7.17
N LYS A 123 -13.62 12.79 6.51
CA LYS A 123 -14.58 13.92 6.50
C LYS A 123 -15.10 14.25 7.92
N GLU A 124 -15.41 13.24 8.72
CA GLU A 124 -15.79 13.42 10.12
C GLU A 124 -14.66 14.05 10.95
N MET A 125 -13.42 13.58 10.74
CA MET A 125 -12.24 14.11 11.45
C MET A 125 -11.97 15.56 11.06
N MET A 126 -12.08 15.93 9.78
CA MET A 126 -11.95 17.31 9.30
C MET A 126 -12.99 18.26 9.87
N ALA A 127 -14.18 17.76 10.26
CA ALA A 127 -15.18 18.57 10.96
C ALA A 127 -14.78 18.90 12.41
N SER A 128 -13.87 18.13 13.00
CA SER A 128 -13.46 18.24 14.40
C SER A 128 -12.06 18.83 14.58
N GLU A 129 -11.21 18.76 13.58
CA GLU A 129 -9.81 19.17 13.64
C GLU A 129 -9.35 19.82 12.33
N ASP A 130 -8.39 20.76 12.44
CA ASP A 130 -7.79 21.41 11.28
C ASP A 130 -7.01 20.41 10.39
N LEU A 131 -7.08 20.61 9.08
CA LEU A 131 -6.43 19.75 8.09
C LEU A 131 -4.91 19.63 8.31
N ASP A 132 -4.26 20.71 8.79
CA ASP A 132 -2.84 20.71 9.08
C ASP A 132 -2.48 19.74 10.19
N LYS A 133 -3.26 19.75 11.27
CA LYS A 133 -3.08 18.83 12.40
C LYS A 133 -3.42 17.39 12.04
N LEU A 134 -4.47 17.17 11.24
CA LEU A 134 -4.79 15.84 10.72
C LEU A 134 -3.64 15.25 9.92
N ALA A 135 -3.05 16.04 9.01
CA ALA A 135 -1.92 15.61 8.20
C ALA A 135 -0.63 15.39 9.01
N GLU A 136 -0.49 16.02 10.19
CA GLU A 136 0.62 15.71 11.10
C GLU A 136 0.53 14.31 11.71
N GLY A 137 -0.69 13.85 11.98
CA GLY A 137 -0.95 12.56 12.65
C GLY A 137 -1.25 11.39 11.73
N LEU A 138 -1.54 11.62 10.46
CA LEU A 138 -1.92 10.59 9.52
C LEU A 138 -0.83 10.32 8.48
N PRO A 139 -0.78 9.12 7.86
CA PRO A 139 0.15 8.79 6.78
C PRO A 139 -0.36 9.32 5.42
N TYR A 140 -0.95 10.51 5.43
CA TYR A 140 -1.51 11.16 4.24
C TYR A 140 -1.08 12.62 4.20
N SER A 141 -0.78 13.14 2.99
CA SER A 141 -0.62 14.58 2.80
C SER A 141 -1.97 15.29 2.89
N LYS A 142 -1.96 16.60 3.10
CA LYS A 142 -3.18 17.43 3.12
C LYS A 142 -3.98 17.28 1.82
N GLU A 143 -3.27 17.33 0.68
CA GLU A 143 -3.84 17.22 -0.65
C GLU A 143 -4.51 15.84 -0.83
N LEU A 144 -3.89 14.77 -0.32
CA LEU A 144 -4.44 13.42 -0.41
C LEU A 144 -5.67 13.24 0.50
N ILE A 145 -5.65 13.80 1.72
CA ILE A 145 -6.83 13.82 2.60
C ILE A 145 -7.98 14.53 1.91
N GLN A 146 -7.72 15.72 1.37
CA GLN A 146 -8.72 16.54 0.71
C GLN A 146 -9.30 15.85 -0.52
N SER A 147 -8.47 15.31 -1.41
CA SER A 147 -8.92 14.57 -2.59
C SER A 147 -9.77 13.33 -2.24
N LYS A 148 -9.40 12.60 -1.17
CA LYS A 148 -10.21 11.46 -0.71
C LYS A 148 -11.59 11.89 -0.21
N VAL A 149 -11.70 13.04 0.44
CA VAL A 149 -12.98 13.57 0.94
C VAL A 149 -13.82 14.13 -0.22
N GLU A 150 -13.20 14.83 -1.17
CA GLU A 150 -13.87 15.36 -2.38
C GLU A 150 -14.51 14.26 -3.23
N LEU A 151 -13.92 13.06 -3.26
CA LEU A 151 -14.52 11.90 -3.93
C LEU A 151 -15.90 11.51 -3.39
N LEU A 152 -16.23 11.85 -2.13
CA LEU A 152 -17.57 11.61 -1.56
C LEU A 152 -18.62 12.58 -2.08
N ASP A 153 -18.22 13.77 -2.47
CA ASP A 153 -19.10 14.83 -2.95
C ASP A 153 -19.20 14.81 -4.48
N PHE A 154 -18.46 13.89 -5.15
CA PHE A 154 -18.53 13.69 -6.59
C PHE A 154 -19.84 13.01 -6.97
N ASP A 155 -20.68 13.73 -7.72
CA ASP A 155 -21.98 13.25 -8.19
C ASP A 155 -21.79 12.39 -9.46
N TRP A 156 -21.59 11.08 -9.25
CA TRP A 156 -21.43 10.08 -10.31
C TRP A 156 -22.65 10.03 -11.25
N ASP A 157 -23.87 10.28 -10.70
CA ASP A 157 -25.12 10.26 -11.49
C ASP A 157 -25.22 11.46 -12.43
N SER A 158 -24.59 12.59 -12.09
CA SER A 158 -24.57 13.79 -12.94
C SER A 158 -23.58 13.67 -14.11
N GLU A 159 -22.49 12.95 -13.95
CA GLU A 159 -21.52 12.70 -15.03
C GLU A 159 -22.07 11.68 -16.05
N GLU A 160 -22.74 10.62 -15.59
CA GLU A 160 -23.42 9.70 -16.50
C GLU A 160 -24.51 10.41 -17.33
N LYS A 161 -25.21 11.39 -16.73
CA LYS A 161 -26.21 12.21 -17.45
C LYS A 161 -25.58 13.17 -18.45
N LYS A 162 -24.44 13.80 -18.10
CA LYS A 162 -23.72 14.68 -19.01
C LYS A 162 -23.09 13.92 -20.18
N GLU A 163 -22.59 12.70 -19.96
CA GLU A 163 -22.14 11.84 -21.05
C GLU A 163 -23.31 11.42 -21.94
N SER A 164 -24.51 11.19 -21.39
CA SER A 164 -25.71 10.87 -22.17
C SER A 164 -26.31 12.10 -22.88
N GLU A 165 -26.17 13.33 -22.35
CA GLU A 165 -26.62 14.56 -22.96
C GLU A 165 -25.63 15.13 -23.99
N ASN A 166 -24.33 14.97 -23.80
CA ASN A 166 -23.32 15.33 -24.80
C ASN A 166 -23.31 14.44 -26.03
N ASN A 167 -23.86 13.24 -25.95
CA ASN A 167 -24.14 12.39 -27.11
C ASN A 167 -25.31 12.85 -27.96
N SER A 168 -25.98 13.95 -27.60
CA SER A 168 -27.15 14.48 -28.35
C SER A 168 -26.85 15.74 -29.19
N MET A 169 -25.58 16.25 -29.21
CA MET A 169 -25.19 17.28 -30.17
C MET A 169 -24.39 16.65 -31.31
N GLU A 170 -25.12 16.40 -32.39
CA GLU A 170 -24.64 15.94 -33.67
C GLU A 170 -23.68 16.96 -34.32
N GLU A 171 -22.39 16.66 -34.37
CA GLU A 171 -21.58 16.97 -35.52
C GLU A 171 -21.35 15.66 -36.31
N PRO A 172 -21.39 15.68 -37.64
CA PRO A 172 -21.32 14.45 -38.45
C PRO A 172 -19.88 13.96 -38.44
N LEU A 173 -19.56 13.08 -37.53
CA LEU A 173 -18.39 12.22 -37.60
C LEU A 173 -18.82 10.94 -38.31
N ASP A 174 -18.18 10.69 -39.43
CA ASP A 174 -18.25 9.46 -40.20
C ASP A 174 -18.27 8.25 -39.26
N GLU A 175 -19.30 7.41 -39.41
CA GLU A 175 -19.47 6.03 -38.96
C GLU A 175 -18.48 5.52 -37.91
N ILE A 176 -18.64 5.87 -36.64
CA ILE A 176 -18.05 5.14 -35.53
C ILE A 176 -19.19 4.48 -34.73
N ASN A 177 -19.17 3.15 -34.80
CA ASN A 177 -20.11 2.19 -34.25
C ASN A 177 -20.69 2.54 -32.87
N ALA A 178 -22.01 2.34 -32.73
CA ALA A 178 -22.86 2.48 -31.56
C ALA A 178 -22.50 1.57 -30.33
N ASN A 179 -21.25 1.23 -30.11
CA ASN A 179 -20.77 0.41 -28.99
C ASN A 179 -19.35 0.82 -28.55
N SER A 180 -19.08 2.12 -28.37
CA SER A 180 -17.82 2.54 -27.77
C SER A 180 -17.87 2.35 -26.25
N THR A 181 -17.07 1.41 -25.75
CA THR A 181 -16.80 1.25 -24.31
C THR A 181 -15.47 1.93 -23.98
N SER A 182 -15.43 2.74 -22.94
CA SER A 182 -14.22 3.36 -22.42
C SER A 182 -13.59 2.48 -21.33
N LEU A 183 -12.26 2.43 -21.29
CA LEU A 183 -11.48 1.83 -20.21
C LEU A 183 -10.64 2.91 -19.55
N SER A 184 -10.87 3.15 -18.26
CA SER A 184 -10.06 4.06 -17.45
C SER A 184 -9.05 3.27 -16.62
N LEU A 185 -7.78 3.66 -16.67
CA LEU A 185 -6.71 3.07 -15.89
C LEU A 185 -6.29 4.05 -14.82
N PHE A 186 -6.22 3.56 -13.57
CA PHE A 186 -5.74 4.32 -12.42
C PHE A 186 -4.38 3.75 -12.01
N PHE A 187 -3.44 4.62 -11.71
CA PHE A 187 -2.07 4.27 -11.36
C PHE A 187 -1.77 4.80 -9.97
N ASP A 188 -1.09 3.98 -9.16
CA ASP A 188 -0.72 4.34 -7.81
C ASP A 188 0.47 5.32 -7.78
N THR A 189 1.34 5.25 -8.80
CA THR A 189 2.51 6.13 -8.94
C THR A 189 2.60 6.76 -10.32
N LYS A 190 3.35 7.88 -10.43
CA LYS A 190 3.63 8.52 -11.72
C LYS A 190 4.51 7.65 -12.59
N GLU A 191 5.41 6.89 -11.99
CA GLU A 191 6.33 5.96 -12.65
C GLU A 191 5.57 4.85 -13.34
N ASP A 192 4.57 4.24 -12.69
CA ASP A 192 3.72 3.21 -13.28
C ASP A 192 2.92 3.74 -14.47
N LYS A 193 2.39 4.97 -14.36
CA LYS A 193 1.72 5.64 -15.47
C LYS A 193 2.65 5.80 -16.67
N ILE A 194 3.86 6.33 -16.48
CA ILE A 194 4.86 6.55 -17.54
C ILE A 194 5.26 5.21 -18.18
N LEU A 195 5.45 4.17 -17.36
CA LEU A 195 5.82 2.84 -17.83
C LEU A 195 4.73 2.22 -18.70
N VAL A 196 3.47 2.34 -18.29
CA VAL A 196 2.33 1.81 -19.03
C VAL A 196 2.03 2.64 -20.28
N GLU A 197 2.15 3.97 -20.23
CA GLU A 197 2.05 4.83 -21.41
C GLU A 197 3.15 4.50 -22.44
N GLY A 198 4.39 4.28 -21.98
CA GLY A 198 5.51 3.85 -22.82
C GLY A 198 5.26 2.50 -23.46
N LEU A 199 4.72 1.54 -22.70
CA LEU A 199 4.32 0.22 -23.23
C LEU A 199 3.23 0.35 -24.31
N PHE A 200 2.23 1.18 -24.11
CA PHE A 200 1.17 1.41 -25.09
C PHE A 200 1.70 2.01 -26.39
N GLU A 201 2.64 2.97 -26.32
CA GLU A 201 3.25 3.52 -27.51
C GLU A 201 4.14 2.48 -28.25
N LEU A 202 4.81 1.59 -27.52
CA LEU A 202 5.55 0.48 -28.13
C LEU A 202 4.62 -0.49 -28.85
N ILE A 203 3.53 -0.93 -28.20
CA ILE A 203 2.53 -1.82 -28.81
C ILE A 203 1.89 -1.16 -30.03
N LYS A 204 1.54 0.12 -29.94
CA LYS A 204 0.99 0.90 -31.05
C LYS A 204 1.94 0.93 -32.26
N LYS A 205 3.23 1.13 -32.01
CA LYS A 205 4.26 1.13 -33.04
C LYS A 205 4.48 -0.26 -33.63
N GLU A 206 4.55 -1.30 -32.80
CA GLU A 206 4.73 -2.69 -33.22
C GLU A 206 3.56 -3.19 -34.08
N GLN A 207 2.33 -2.85 -33.66
CA GLN A 207 1.11 -3.26 -34.39
C GLN A 207 0.74 -2.32 -35.54
N ASN A 208 1.52 -1.25 -35.78
CA ASN A 208 1.22 -0.20 -36.76
C ASN A 208 -0.21 0.37 -36.63
N ALA A 209 -0.67 0.56 -35.40
CA ALA A 209 -2.02 1.00 -35.06
C ALA A 209 -2.12 2.53 -35.00
N LYS A 210 -3.29 3.08 -35.35
CA LYS A 210 -3.54 4.53 -35.30
C LYS A 210 -3.80 5.05 -33.90
N SER A 211 -4.30 4.19 -33.01
CA SER A 211 -4.62 4.55 -31.61
C SER A 211 -4.23 3.45 -30.64
N VAL A 212 -4.10 3.81 -29.34
CA VAL A 212 -3.81 2.83 -28.27
C VAL A 212 -4.90 1.77 -28.14
N PRO A 213 -6.22 2.08 -28.15
CA PRO A 213 -7.25 1.05 -28.14
C PRO A 213 -7.15 0.07 -29.30
N GLU A 214 -6.92 0.57 -30.52
CA GLU A 214 -6.70 -0.28 -31.69
C GLU A 214 -5.49 -1.20 -31.53
N ALA A 215 -4.37 -0.66 -31.04
CA ALA A 215 -3.16 -1.42 -30.77
C ALA A 215 -3.39 -2.56 -29.77
N LEU A 216 -4.11 -2.29 -28.68
CA LEU A 216 -4.44 -3.29 -27.67
C LEU A 216 -5.34 -4.41 -28.24
N VAL A 217 -6.33 -4.05 -29.08
CA VAL A 217 -7.20 -5.05 -29.73
C VAL A 217 -6.39 -5.92 -30.68
N LEU A 218 -5.50 -5.32 -31.49
CA LEU A 218 -4.62 -6.07 -32.40
C LEU A 218 -3.65 -6.97 -31.63
N PHE A 219 -3.03 -6.46 -30.57
CA PHE A 219 -2.13 -7.22 -29.70
C PHE A 219 -2.84 -8.42 -29.08
N THR A 220 -4.04 -8.24 -28.52
CA THR A 220 -4.83 -9.35 -27.94
C THR A 220 -5.27 -10.37 -28.99
N LYS A 221 -5.60 -9.96 -30.22
CA LYS A 221 -5.89 -10.89 -31.31
C LYS A 221 -4.68 -11.71 -31.74
N THR A 222 -3.49 -11.10 -31.69
CA THR A 222 -2.23 -11.75 -32.10
C THR A 222 -1.69 -12.68 -31.01
N TYR A 223 -1.70 -12.25 -29.75
CA TYR A 223 -1.05 -12.93 -28.62
C TYR A 223 -2.01 -13.51 -27.60
N GLY A 224 -3.24 -13.00 -27.53
CA GLY A 224 -4.27 -13.43 -26.59
C GLY A 224 -5.02 -14.68 -27.04
N LYS A 225 -4.41 -15.86 -26.95
CA LYS A 225 -5.16 -17.11 -27.11
C LYS A 225 -5.97 -17.36 -25.83
N PRO A 226 -7.30 -17.56 -25.92
CA PRO A 226 -8.05 -18.00 -24.76
C PRO A 226 -7.48 -19.33 -24.28
N ARG A 227 -7.02 -19.40 -23.03
CA ARG A 227 -6.68 -20.68 -22.40
C ARG A 227 -7.98 -21.46 -22.27
N LYS A 228 -8.05 -22.62 -22.96
CA LYS A 228 -9.12 -23.62 -22.81
C LYS A 228 -9.08 -24.23 -21.42
#